data_42ad81a51eed6a08eca6a3712a9e1234
#
_entry.id   42ad81a51eed6a08eca6a3712a9e1234
#
_cell.length_a   1.000
_cell.length_b   1.000
_cell.length_c   1.000
_cell.angle_alpha   90.00
_cell.angle_beta   90.00
_cell.angle_gamma   90.00
#
_symmetry.space_group_name_H-M   'P 1'
#
loop_
_entity.id
_entity.type
_entity.pdbx_description
1 polymer ?
#
loop_
_entity_poly.entity_id
_entity_poly.type
_entity_poly.pdbx_seq_one_letter_code
_entity_poly.pdbx_strand_id
1 'polypeptide(L)'
;MKILIVGNGGREHALAWKLGQSPRVQRFFVAPGNAGTAGRNVDIAADDIPALLAFARENQIDLTVVGPEAPLAAGIVDIFQAAGMRVFGPKRAAARLEASKLFSKSLMRASGVPTADFAVFDTFEQALRFARALPFGSAPACVIKADGLAAGKGVFVC
;
A
#
# COMPACT_ATOMS: atom_id res chain seq x y z
N MET A 1 -7.44 -24.13 -6.34
CA MET A 1 -7.84 -22.81 -5.82
C MET A 1 -7.92 -21.81 -6.98
N LYS A 2 -8.92 -20.93 -6.93
CA LYS A 2 -9.01 -19.72 -7.77
C LYS A 2 -8.49 -18.53 -6.98
N ILE A 3 -7.58 -17.74 -7.55
CA ILE A 3 -6.95 -16.60 -6.87
C ILE A 3 -7.23 -15.32 -7.64
N LEU A 4 -7.54 -14.24 -6.92
CA LEU A 4 -7.53 -12.86 -7.43
C LEU A 4 -6.30 -12.13 -6.89
N ILE A 5 -5.48 -11.56 -7.76
CA ILE A 5 -4.36 -10.69 -7.39
C ILE A 5 -4.77 -9.26 -7.74
N VAL A 6 -4.75 -8.37 -6.76
CA VAL A 6 -5.11 -6.96 -6.94
C VAL A 6 -3.84 -6.15 -7.13
N GLY A 7 -3.78 -5.39 -8.22
CA GLY A 7 -2.70 -4.48 -8.60
C GLY A 7 -2.18 -4.69 -10.01
N ASN A 8 -1.21 -3.86 -10.42
CA ASN A 8 -0.70 -3.81 -11.80
C ASN A 8 0.82 -3.63 -11.92
N GLY A 9 1.54 -3.69 -10.81
CA GLY A 9 2.97 -3.48 -10.77
C GLY A 9 3.81 -4.76 -11.00
N GLY A 10 5.12 -4.60 -10.93
CA GLY A 10 6.07 -5.74 -11.01
C GLY A 10 5.92 -6.72 -9.84
N ARG A 11 5.49 -6.23 -8.67
CA ARG A 11 5.18 -7.07 -7.50
C ARG A 11 4.05 -8.06 -7.81
N GLU A 12 2.96 -7.57 -8.37
CA GLU A 12 1.80 -8.38 -8.72
C GLU A 12 2.10 -9.34 -9.86
N HIS A 13 2.94 -8.93 -10.83
CA HIS A 13 3.45 -9.84 -11.86
C HIS A 13 4.28 -10.98 -11.26
N ALA A 14 5.21 -10.68 -10.34
CA ALA A 14 6.01 -11.70 -9.66
C ALA A 14 5.15 -12.65 -8.82
N LEU A 15 4.13 -12.13 -8.12
CA LEU A 15 3.15 -12.94 -7.40
C LEU A 15 2.37 -13.85 -8.34
N ALA A 16 1.89 -13.33 -9.47
CA ALA A 16 1.16 -14.09 -10.48
C ALA A 16 2.03 -15.24 -11.05
N TRP A 17 3.27 -14.93 -11.41
CA TRP A 17 4.23 -15.90 -11.89
C TRP A 17 4.50 -17.01 -10.86
N LYS A 18 4.75 -16.64 -9.59
CA LYS A 18 5.05 -17.62 -8.54
C LYS A 18 3.84 -18.45 -8.14
N LEU A 19 2.68 -17.83 -7.96
CA LEU A 19 1.45 -18.53 -7.61
C LEU A 19 0.99 -19.47 -8.73
N GLY A 20 1.18 -19.06 -9.99
CA GLY A 20 0.84 -19.87 -11.16
C GLY A 20 1.63 -21.19 -11.28
N GLN A 21 2.78 -21.30 -10.59
CA GLN A 21 3.57 -22.55 -10.54
C GLN A 21 3.05 -23.53 -9.49
N SER A 22 2.15 -23.12 -8.62
CA SER A 22 1.63 -23.98 -7.56
C SER A 22 0.61 -24.99 -8.10
N PRO A 23 0.74 -26.29 -7.84
CA PRO A 23 -0.25 -27.29 -8.25
C PRO A 23 -1.61 -27.11 -7.55
N ARG A 24 -1.68 -26.29 -6.51
CA ARG A 24 -2.91 -25.93 -5.81
C ARG A 24 -3.71 -24.83 -6.52
N VAL A 25 -3.08 -24.08 -7.43
CA VAL A 25 -3.70 -22.98 -8.16
C VAL A 25 -4.23 -23.49 -9.51
N GLN A 26 -5.53 -23.60 -9.62
CA GLN A 26 -6.21 -24.00 -10.86
C GLN A 26 -6.36 -22.83 -11.84
N ARG A 27 -6.63 -21.65 -11.28
CA ARG A 27 -6.81 -20.41 -12.05
C ARG A 27 -6.48 -19.20 -11.20
N PHE A 28 -5.91 -18.17 -11.82
CA PHE A 28 -5.76 -16.88 -11.19
C PHE A 28 -6.16 -15.75 -12.15
N PHE A 29 -6.52 -14.61 -11.56
CA PHE A 29 -6.89 -13.37 -12.22
C PHE A 29 -6.04 -12.25 -11.63
N VAL A 30 -5.77 -11.20 -12.40
CA VAL A 30 -5.03 -10.02 -11.95
C VAL A 30 -5.82 -8.76 -12.30
N ALA A 31 -6.11 -7.91 -11.34
CA ALA A 31 -6.95 -6.72 -11.51
C ALA A 31 -6.22 -5.43 -11.07
N PRO A 32 -5.97 -4.49 -11.99
CA PRO A 32 -6.21 -4.56 -13.43
C PRO A 32 -5.16 -5.39 -14.19
N GLY A 33 -4.03 -5.74 -13.57
CA GLY A 33 -2.92 -6.42 -14.21
C GLY A 33 -2.09 -5.53 -15.13
N ASN A 34 -1.18 -6.15 -15.88
CA ASN A 34 -0.27 -5.48 -16.81
C ASN A 34 0.06 -6.36 -18.02
N ALA A 35 0.99 -5.94 -18.86
CA ALA A 35 1.39 -6.71 -20.05
C ALA A 35 1.99 -8.09 -19.69
N GLY A 36 2.71 -8.19 -18.57
CA GLY A 36 3.30 -9.46 -18.11
C GLY A 36 2.28 -10.46 -17.55
N THR A 37 1.07 -10.01 -17.26
CA THR A 37 -0.06 -10.84 -16.79
C THR A 37 -1.16 -10.99 -17.84
N ALA A 38 -0.86 -10.65 -19.10
CA ALA A 38 -1.81 -10.72 -20.21
C ALA A 38 -2.50 -12.10 -20.30
N GLY A 39 -3.79 -12.09 -20.65
CA GLY A 39 -4.64 -13.30 -20.67
C GLY A 39 -5.20 -13.70 -19.29
N ARG A 40 -4.79 -13.02 -18.22
CA ARG A 40 -5.30 -13.18 -16.85
C ARG A 40 -5.86 -11.88 -16.29
N ASN A 41 -5.73 -10.78 -17.02
CA ASN A 41 -6.15 -9.46 -16.59
C ASN A 41 -7.66 -9.34 -16.56
N VAL A 42 -8.16 -8.61 -15.56
CA VAL A 42 -9.55 -8.24 -15.39
C VAL A 42 -9.59 -6.72 -15.33
N ASP A 43 -10.39 -6.10 -16.18
CA ASP A 43 -10.48 -4.63 -16.26
C ASP A 43 -11.30 -4.06 -15.10
N ILE A 44 -10.69 -4.15 -13.90
CA ILE A 44 -11.20 -3.56 -12.66
C ILE A 44 -10.03 -2.84 -12.00
N ALA A 45 -10.21 -1.56 -11.70
CA ALA A 45 -9.20 -0.76 -11.03
C ALA A 45 -8.88 -1.32 -9.62
N ALA A 46 -7.62 -1.21 -9.19
CA ALA A 46 -7.18 -1.78 -7.90
C ALA A 46 -7.85 -1.11 -6.68
N ASP A 47 -8.35 0.11 -6.83
CA ASP A 47 -9.05 0.90 -5.82
C ASP A 47 -10.59 0.78 -5.92
N ASP A 48 -11.11 0.14 -6.96
CA ASP A 48 -12.56 -0.16 -7.06
C ASP A 48 -12.91 -1.40 -6.23
N ILE A 49 -12.88 -1.23 -4.92
CA ILE A 49 -13.14 -2.32 -3.96
C ILE A 49 -14.51 -2.97 -4.14
N PRO A 50 -15.60 -2.22 -4.38
CA PRO A 50 -16.91 -2.83 -4.64
C PRO A 50 -16.92 -3.76 -5.86
N ALA A 51 -16.34 -3.34 -6.98
CA ALA A 51 -16.27 -4.16 -8.18
C ALA A 51 -15.37 -5.40 -7.98
N LEU A 52 -14.24 -5.25 -7.30
CA LEU A 52 -13.36 -6.36 -6.93
C LEU A 52 -14.08 -7.40 -6.06
N LEU A 53 -14.87 -6.95 -5.09
CA LEU A 53 -15.65 -7.85 -4.23
C LEU A 53 -16.75 -8.59 -5.01
N ALA A 54 -17.48 -7.87 -5.88
CA ALA A 54 -18.48 -8.47 -6.75
C ALA A 54 -17.86 -9.56 -7.64
N PHE A 55 -16.75 -9.20 -8.34
CA PHE A 55 -16.00 -10.15 -9.17
C PHE A 55 -15.53 -11.39 -8.38
N ALA A 56 -15.02 -11.19 -7.17
CA ALA A 56 -14.55 -12.29 -6.34
C ALA A 56 -15.67 -13.25 -5.94
N ARG A 57 -16.88 -12.76 -5.67
CA ARG A 57 -18.06 -13.57 -5.37
C ARG A 57 -18.54 -14.34 -6.61
N GLU A 58 -18.75 -13.64 -7.72
CA GLU A 58 -19.26 -14.21 -8.96
C GLU A 58 -18.34 -15.31 -9.51
N ASN A 59 -17.04 -15.11 -9.41
CA ASN A 59 -16.05 -16.07 -9.89
C ASN A 59 -15.65 -17.13 -8.86
N GLN A 60 -16.25 -17.10 -7.66
CA GLN A 60 -15.94 -18.01 -6.56
C GLN A 60 -14.45 -18.03 -6.23
N ILE A 61 -13.87 -16.86 -6.01
CA ILE A 61 -12.46 -16.71 -5.66
C ILE A 61 -12.21 -17.28 -4.26
N ASP A 62 -11.25 -18.20 -4.17
CA ASP A 62 -10.86 -18.85 -2.91
C ASP A 62 -9.95 -17.96 -2.05
N LEU A 63 -9.12 -17.11 -2.67
CA LEU A 63 -8.19 -16.23 -2.00
C LEU A 63 -7.94 -14.98 -2.83
N THR A 64 -8.06 -13.81 -2.23
CA THR A 64 -7.62 -12.55 -2.83
C THR A 64 -6.28 -12.13 -2.23
N VAL A 65 -5.32 -11.74 -3.06
CA VAL A 65 -3.99 -11.24 -2.66
C VAL A 65 -3.88 -9.79 -3.08
N VAL A 66 -3.64 -8.89 -2.14
CA VAL A 66 -3.58 -7.45 -2.40
C VAL A 66 -2.13 -7.00 -2.38
N GLY A 67 -1.65 -6.46 -3.50
CA GLY A 67 -0.28 -6.01 -3.65
C GLY A 67 -0.07 -4.53 -3.29
N PRO A 68 -0.83 -3.56 -3.85
CA PRO A 68 -0.57 -2.14 -3.67
C PRO A 68 -1.12 -1.60 -2.33
N GLU A 69 -0.49 -0.53 -1.87
CA GLU A 69 -0.78 0.10 -0.59
C GLU A 69 -2.13 0.84 -0.55
N ALA A 70 -2.53 1.43 -1.68
CA ALA A 70 -3.73 2.26 -1.76
C ALA A 70 -5.03 1.51 -1.40
N PRO A 71 -5.36 0.35 -2.01
CA PRO A 71 -6.53 -0.41 -1.60
C PRO A 71 -6.43 -0.97 -0.18
N LEU A 72 -5.23 -1.27 0.33
CA LEU A 72 -5.03 -1.68 1.72
C LEU A 72 -5.37 -0.54 2.69
N ALA A 73 -4.88 0.67 2.42
CA ALA A 73 -5.20 1.87 3.18
C ALA A 73 -6.69 2.24 3.08
N ALA A 74 -7.33 1.97 1.96
CA ALA A 74 -8.78 2.13 1.77
C ALA A 74 -9.61 1.07 2.51
N GLY A 75 -9.00 -0.05 2.97
CA GLY A 75 -9.65 -1.05 3.80
C GLY A 75 -10.21 -2.26 3.04
N ILE A 76 -9.67 -2.59 1.88
CA ILE A 76 -10.10 -3.76 1.10
C ILE A 76 -10.12 -5.05 1.93
N VAL A 77 -9.13 -5.24 2.81
CA VAL A 77 -9.02 -6.44 3.66
C VAL A 77 -10.18 -6.51 4.65
N ASP A 78 -10.51 -5.38 5.28
CA ASP A 78 -11.62 -5.30 6.24
C ASP A 78 -12.96 -5.61 5.54
N ILE A 79 -13.17 -5.06 4.34
CA ILE A 79 -14.39 -5.25 3.54
C ILE A 79 -14.52 -6.71 3.09
N PHE A 80 -13.46 -7.32 2.55
CA PHE A 80 -13.47 -8.71 2.10
C PHE A 80 -13.69 -9.68 3.26
N GLN A 81 -13.05 -9.45 4.41
CA GLN A 81 -13.25 -10.28 5.61
C GLN A 81 -14.68 -10.16 6.16
N ALA A 82 -15.24 -8.95 6.22
CA ALA A 82 -16.63 -8.74 6.62
C ALA A 82 -17.62 -9.45 5.66
N ALA A 83 -17.24 -9.61 4.40
CA ALA A 83 -17.99 -10.34 3.38
C ALA A 83 -17.79 -11.87 3.41
N GLY A 84 -17.01 -12.40 4.37
CA GLY A 84 -16.68 -13.82 4.48
C GLY A 84 -15.64 -14.31 3.45
N MET A 85 -14.99 -13.41 2.72
CA MET A 85 -14.00 -13.75 1.69
C MET A 85 -12.59 -13.85 2.30
N ARG A 86 -11.82 -14.84 1.89
CA ARG A 86 -10.42 -14.95 2.30
C ARG A 86 -9.57 -13.94 1.53
N VAL A 87 -8.79 -13.16 2.25
CA VAL A 87 -7.93 -12.12 1.69
C VAL A 87 -6.58 -12.09 2.42
N PHE A 88 -5.51 -11.90 1.66
CA PHE A 88 -4.16 -11.72 2.17
C PHE A 88 -3.74 -10.25 1.99
N GLY A 89 -3.41 -9.62 3.10
CA GLY A 89 -2.97 -8.25 3.23
C GLY A 89 -3.22 -7.72 4.64
N PRO A 90 -2.60 -6.60 5.04
CA PRO A 90 -2.88 -5.96 6.30
C PRO A 90 -4.26 -5.28 6.28
N LYS A 91 -4.95 -5.28 7.41
CA LYS A 91 -6.14 -4.47 7.64
C LYS A 91 -5.81 -2.99 7.56
N ARG A 92 -6.82 -2.15 7.34
CA ARG A 92 -6.69 -0.69 7.26
C ARG A 92 -5.88 -0.10 8.42
N ALA A 93 -6.13 -0.56 9.64
CA ALA A 93 -5.42 -0.08 10.83
C ALA A 93 -3.91 -0.33 10.76
N ALA A 94 -3.48 -1.50 10.27
CA ALA A 94 -2.07 -1.84 10.09
C ALA A 94 -1.46 -1.22 8.83
N ALA A 95 -2.24 -1.08 7.76
CA ALA A 95 -1.81 -0.43 6.52
C ALA A 95 -1.42 1.04 6.71
N ARG A 96 -1.88 1.69 7.78
CA ARG A 96 -1.44 3.05 8.18
C ARG A 96 0.06 3.16 8.40
N LEU A 97 0.75 2.09 8.75
CA LEU A 97 2.22 2.09 8.87
C LEU A 97 2.92 2.47 7.57
N GLU A 98 2.34 2.12 6.44
CA GLU A 98 2.84 2.49 5.11
C GLU A 98 2.17 3.77 4.60
N ALA A 99 0.87 3.94 4.88
CA ALA A 99 0.07 5.01 4.32
C ALA A 99 0.31 6.37 4.99
N SER A 100 0.80 6.43 6.23
CA SER A 100 1.07 7.68 6.97
C SER A 100 2.44 7.65 7.62
N LYS A 101 3.31 8.55 7.17
CA LYS A 101 4.65 8.73 7.72
C LYS A 101 4.58 9.25 9.15
N LEU A 102 3.64 10.14 9.42
CA LEU A 102 3.37 10.65 10.76
C LEU A 102 2.98 9.52 11.72
N PHE A 103 2.01 8.71 11.33
CA PHE A 103 1.58 7.57 12.17
C PHE A 103 2.73 6.60 12.42
N SER A 104 3.45 6.21 11.36
CA SER A 104 4.59 5.28 11.46
C SER A 104 5.67 5.80 12.40
N LYS A 105 6.10 7.05 12.21
CA LYS A 105 7.12 7.71 13.05
C LYS A 105 6.68 7.85 14.51
N SER A 106 5.43 8.22 14.74
CA SER A 106 4.87 8.35 16.08
C SER A 106 4.82 6.98 16.80
N LEU A 107 4.41 5.93 16.08
CA LEU A 107 4.39 4.58 16.63
C LEU A 107 5.81 4.07 16.94
N MET A 108 6.77 4.28 16.04
CA MET A 108 8.18 3.92 16.26
C MET A 108 8.71 4.59 17.54
N ARG A 109 8.48 5.91 17.70
CA ARG A 109 8.88 6.65 18.89
C ARG A 109 8.24 6.08 20.15
N ALA A 110 6.94 5.84 20.14
CA ALA A 110 6.19 5.30 21.29
C ALA A 110 6.62 3.88 21.66
N SER A 111 7.09 3.09 20.69
CA SER A 111 7.51 1.69 20.86
C SER A 111 9.01 1.51 21.05
N GLY A 112 9.79 2.60 21.15
CA GLY A 112 11.25 2.52 21.31
C GLY A 112 12.00 1.98 20.07
N VAL A 113 11.36 1.99 18.89
CA VAL A 113 12.00 1.58 17.64
C VAL A 113 12.89 2.72 17.14
N PRO A 114 14.18 2.48 16.87
CA PRO A 114 15.09 3.50 16.39
C PRO A 114 14.57 4.16 15.09
N THR A 115 14.52 5.49 15.10
CA THR A 115 14.15 6.27 13.93
C THR A 115 14.79 7.65 14.00
N ALA A 116 15.07 8.27 12.86
CA ALA A 116 15.59 9.64 12.82
C ALA A 116 14.60 10.61 13.50
N ASP A 117 15.12 11.66 14.11
CA ASP A 117 14.30 12.72 14.68
C ASP A 117 13.34 13.32 13.65
N PHE A 118 12.19 13.74 14.10
CA PHE A 118 11.18 14.33 13.26
C PHE A 118 10.34 15.35 14.03
N ALA A 119 9.82 16.33 13.30
CA ALA A 119 8.81 17.26 13.76
C ALA A 119 7.66 17.29 12.74
N VAL A 120 6.46 17.65 13.20
CA VAL A 120 5.24 17.68 12.41
C VAL A 120 4.67 19.09 12.45
N PHE A 121 4.21 19.56 11.32
CA PHE A 121 3.67 20.91 11.18
C PHE A 121 2.42 20.87 10.30
N ASP A 122 1.42 21.63 10.70
CA ASP A 122 0.17 21.77 9.95
C ASP A 122 0.19 22.99 9.03
N THR A 123 1.14 23.94 9.24
CA THR A 123 1.27 25.14 8.42
C THR A 123 2.69 25.33 7.88
N PHE A 124 2.77 25.97 6.73
CA PHE A 124 4.03 26.33 6.09
C PHE A 124 4.90 27.23 7.00
N GLU A 125 4.30 28.19 7.67
CA GLU A 125 5.01 29.15 8.53
C GLU A 125 5.68 28.47 9.72
N GLN A 126 5.03 27.47 10.31
CA GLN A 126 5.61 26.68 11.41
C GLN A 126 6.79 25.83 10.91
N ALA A 127 6.61 25.15 9.79
CA ALA A 127 7.66 24.33 9.17
C ALA A 127 8.87 25.19 8.79
N LEU A 128 8.65 26.34 8.18
CA LEU A 128 9.70 27.27 7.76
C LEU A 128 10.49 27.83 8.96
N ARG A 129 9.81 28.22 10.04
CA ARG A 129 10.48 28.68 11.27
C ARG A 129 11.37 27.60 11.87
N PHE A 130 10.87 26.37 11.93
CA PHE A 130 11.64 25.23 12.42
C PHE A 130 12.85 24.94 11.52
N ALA A 131 12.66 24.88 10.21
CA ALA A 131 13.74 24.62 9.26
C ALA A 131 14.86 25.67 9.38
N ARG A 132 14.50 26.96 9.50
CA ARG A 132 15.47 28.07 9.68
C ARG A 132 16.24 28.00 11.00
N ALA A 133 15.71 27.36 12.02
CA ALA A 133 16.36 27.19 13.32
C ALA A 133 17.30 25.96 13.37
N LEU A 134 17.30 25.11 12.37
CA LEU A 134 18.22 23.97 12.30
C LEU A 134 19.64 24.45 12.06
N PRO A 135 20.65 23.81 12.69
CA PRO A 135 22.07 24.14 12.45
C PRO A 135 22.45 23.74 11.04
N PHE A 136 22.61 24.73 10.16
CA PHE A 136 23.16 24.54 8.82
C PHE A 136 24.70 24.50 8.89
N GLY A 137 25.33 23.44 8.42
CA GLY A 137 26.79 23.47 8.38
C GLY A 137 27.55 22.28 7.85
N SER A 138 27.03 21.04 7.85
CA SER A 138 27.87 19.91 7.47
C SER A 138 27.17 18.65 6.93
N ALA A 139 25.88 18.66 6.76
CA ALA A 139 25.09 17.56 6.15
C ALA A 139 23.75 18.09 5.65
N PRO A 140 23.01 17.36 4.82
CA PRO A 140 21.64 17.76 4.47
C PRO A 140 20.85 18.01 5.77
N ALA A 141 20.48 19.28 5.97
CA ALA A 141 19.96 19.74 7.24
C ALA A 141 18.61 19.12 7.57
N CYS A 142 17.79 18.84 6.56
CA CYS A 142 16.50 18.16 6.78
C CYS A 142 15.96 17.51 5.52
N VAL A 143 14.98 16.63 5.74
CA VAL A 143 14.17 16.02 4.69
C VAL A 143 12.70 16.38 4.95
N ILE A 144 12.12 17.13 4.04
CA ILE A 144 10.70 17.51 4.10
C ILE A 144 9.88 16.40 3.43
N LYS A 145 8.85 15.92 4.11
CA LYS A 145 7.98 14.85 3.60
C LYS A 145 6.51 15.23 3.74
N ALA A 146 5.76 15.12 2.67
CA ALA A 146 4.31 15.14 2.76
C ALA A 146 3.81 13.87 3.46
N ASP A 147 2.81 14.00 4.34
CA ASP A 147 2.14 12.82 4.90
C ASP A 147 1.18 12.23 3.89
N GLY A 148 1.00 10.91 3.94
CA GLY A 148 0.16 10.17 3.02
C GLY A 148 0.91 9.46 1.88
N LEU A 149 0.12 8.78 1.03
CA LEU A 149 0.61 8.08 -0.16
C LEU A 149 0.86 9.10 -1.28
N ALA A 150 2.11 9.36 -1.60
CA ALA A 150 2.53 10.36 -2.58
C ALA A 150 3.28 9.75 -3.79
N ALA A 151 3.23 8.44 -3.99
CA ALA A 151 3.87 7.72 -5.10
C ALA A 151 5.36 8.15 -5.30
N GLY A 152 6.09 8.34 -4.20
CA GLY A 152 7.49 8.77 -4.22
C GLY A 152 7.74 10.26 -4.51
N LYS A 153 6.69 11.06 -4.70
CA LYS A 153 6.83 12.48 -5.12
C LYS A 153 6.76 13.49 -3.96
N GLY A 154 6.46 13.08 -2.75
CA GLY A 154 6.28 13.98 -1.59
C GLY A 154 7.52 14.08 -0.69
N VAL A 155 8.75 13.95 -1.20
CA VAL A 155 9.98 13.97 -0.41
C VAL A 155 10.98 14.94 -1.02
N PHE A 156 11.47 15.90 -0.22
CA PHE A 156 12.46 16.90 -0.61
C PHE A 156 13.64 16.85 0.37
N VAL A 157 14.82 16.70 -0.15
CA VAL A 157 16.09 16.79 0.61
C VAL A 157 16.61 18.22 0.49
N CYS A 158 16.81 18.92 1.63
CA CYS A 158 17.22 20.32 1.72
C CYS A 158 18.60 20.46 2.39
#